data_47509335a2554fb7979d7192d01140be
#
_entry.id   47509335a2554fb7979d7192d01140be
#
_cell.length_a   1.000
_cell.length_b   1.000
_cell.length_c   1.000
_cell.angle_alpha   90.00
_cell.angle_beta   90.00
_cell.angle_gamma   90.00
#
_symmetry.space_group_name_H-M   'P 1'
#
loop_
_entity.id
_entity.type
_entity.pdbx_description
1 polymer ?
#
loop_
_entity_poly.entity_id
_entity_poly.type
_entity_poly.pdbx_seq_one_letter_code
_entity_poly.pdbx_strand_id
1 'polypeptide(L)'
;MARLRRAAGILCGWRRGRLVLINSRTNRWVAASPLAVAVLDACTDWQRPAQIAAQFPDYTPASVRRAVQQLEQATLLVRQATAAAAADARYRRQWGAWEPLGGYHHATRDVRFVPPDRTTALMRRRAGQPQPARSKRYRQAPQLALPAPLAPAVDFARVLAARRTCRHFTPAPLALEAVATLLGWTWGVRGYLHSPLFGRLFHKTSPSAGARHPGEVYLVALRVEGLAPGVYHYDPVRHRLARLARGDFSRQVVAWCAGQRWVGEAAAVFVLTAVFPRVAWKYRHPRAYRVVLLDCGHLAQTFCLVAAWLGLGAFTTAALADTAIERALGVDGVAESVLYVLAAGVAAEESSVASRRRRSTTQGRSGSA
;
A
#
# COMPACT_ATOMS: atom_id res chain seq x y z
N MET A 1 -8.02 -45.65 4.44
CA MET A 1 -8.43 -44.45 5.20
C MET A 1 -7.88 -43.17 4.55
N ALA A 2 -8.71 -42.14 4.43
CA ALA A 2 -8.29 -40.86 3.83
C ALA A 2 -7.19 -40.16 4.66
N ARG A 3 -6.22 -39.55 3.97
CA ARG A 3 -5.10 -38.83 4.59
C ARG A 3 -5.51 -37.40 4.94
N LEU A 4 -4.84 -36.82 5.90
CA LEU A 4 -4.99 -35.43 6.36
C LEU A 4 -3.72 -34.65 6.08
N ARG A 5 -3.86 -33.35 5.82
CA ARG A 5 -2.75 -32.41 5.68
C ARG A 5 -3.14 -31.05 6.27
N ARG A 6 -2.16 -30.32 6.80
CA ARG A 6 -2.33 -28.95 7.25
C ARG A 6 -2.82 -28.06 6.10
N ALA A 7 -3.87 -27.27 6.36
CA ALA A 7 -4.33 -26.26 5.43
C ALA A 7 -3.30 -25.13 5.27
N ALA A 8 -3.31 -24.46 4.12
CA ALA A 8 -2.61 -23.20 3.93
C ALA A 8 -3.44 -22.02 4.46
N GLY A 9 -2.81 -20.86 4.60
CA GLY A 9 -3.48 -19.64 5.07
C GLY A 9 -3.92 -19.71 6.52
N ILE A 10 -3.17 -20.41 7.37
CA ILE A 10 -3.38 -20.43 8.82
C ILE A 10 -2.76 -19.18 9.42
N LEU A 11 -3.56 -18.44 10.18
CA LEU A 11 -3.14 -17.28 10.95
C LEU A 11 -3.20 -17.61 12.44
N CYS A 12 -2.31 -17.00 13.22
CA CYS A 12 -2.34 -17.02 14.65
C CYS A 12 -2.72 -15.63 15.18
N GLY A 13 -3.52 -15.57 16.25
CA GLY A 13 -3.95 -14.30 16.81
C GLY A 13 -4.70 -14.44 18.12
N TRP A 14 -5.04 -13.31 18.73
CA TRP A 14 -5.76 -13.28 20.00
C TRP A 14 -7.25 -13.04 19.78
N ARG A 15 -8.09 -13.90 20.35
CA ARG A 15 -9.54 -13.72 20.41
C ARG A 15 -10.04 -13.92 21.86
N ARG A 16 -10.69 -12.88 22.40
CA ARG A 16 -11.22 -12.91 23.79
C ARG A 16 -10.16 -13.35 24.82
N GLY A 17 -8.94 -12.81 24.70
CA GLY A 17 -7.83 -13.12 25.60
C GLY A 17 -7.18 -14.51 25.41
N ARG A 18 -7.59 -15.30 24.39
CA ARG A 18 -7.00 -16.60 24.08
C ARG A 18 -6.25 -16.57 22.76
N LEU A 19 -5.09 -17.20 22.71
CA LEU A 19 -4.38 -17.44 21.47
C LEU A 19 -5.15 -18.47 20.65
N VAL A 20 -5.39 -18.19 19.38
CA VAL A 20 -6.16 -19.05 18.49
C VAL A 20 -5.45 -19.25 17.14
N LEU A 21 -5.66 -20.43 16.55
CA LEU A 21 -5.27 -20.76 15.19
C LEU A 21 -6.51 -20.60 14.30
N ILE A 22 -6.39 -19.84 13.21
CA ILE A 22 -7.51 -19.40 12.37
C ILE A 22 -7.26 -19.85 10.93
N ASN A 23 -8.20 -20.52 10.32
CA ASN A 23 -8.20 -20.66 8.85
C ASN A 23 -8.72 -19.35 8.25
N SER A 24 -7.85 -18.61 7.57
CA SER A 24 -8.16 -17.28 7.02
C SER A 24 -9.31 -17.28 6.00
N ARG A 25 -9.49 -18.38 5.26
CA ARG A 25 -10.52 -18.50 4.21
C ARG A 25 -11.91 -18.75 4.75
N THR A 26 -12.02 -19.54 5.83
CA THR A 26 -13.29 -19.94 6.42
C THR A 26 -13.64 -19.18 7.69
N ASN A 27 -12.66 -18.44 8.23
CA ASN A 27 -12.73 -17.73 9.52
C ASN A 27 -13.06 -18.66 10.72
N ARG A 28 -12.92 -20.00 10.54
CA ARG A 28 -13.03 -20.99 11.62
C ARG A 28 -11.73 -21.03 12.41
N TRP A 29 -11.82 -21.33 13.68
CA TRP A 29 -10.68 -21.29 14.58
C TRP A 29 -10.77 -22.30 15.72
N VAL A 30 -9.62 -22.61 16.29
CA VAL A 30 -9.47 -23.38 17.54
C VAL A 30 -8.52 -22.63 18.48
N ALA A 31 -8.58 -22.93 19.80
CA ALA A 31 -7.56 -22.47 20.71
C ALA A 31 -6.20 -23.10 20.35
N ALA A 32 -5.15 -22.30 20.40
CA ALA A 32 -3.79 -22.76 20.17
C ALA A 32 -3.28 -23.51 21.42
N SER A 33 -3.59 -24.81 21.51
CA SER A 33 -2.97 -25.68 22.51
C SER A 33 -1.64 -26.23 21.97
N PRO A 34 -0.68 -26.63 22.83
CA PRO A 34 0.58 -27.26 22.40
C PRO A 34 0.34 -28.45 21.47
N LEU A 35 -0.60 -29.34 21.81
CA LEU A 35 -0.96 -30.50 20.99
C LEU A 35 -1.54 -30.07 19.62
N ALA A 36 -2.41 -29.05 19.56
CA ALA A 36 -2.99 -28.60 18.30
C ALA A 36 -1.92 -28.04 17.36
N VAL A 37 -0.95 -27.28 17.90
CA VAL A 37 0.17 -26.75 17.13
C VAL A 37 1.05 -27.90 16.63
N ALA A 38 1.44 -28.82 17.51
CA ALA A 38 2.27 -29.96 17.16
C ALA A 38 1.63 -30.85 16.09
N VAL A 39 0.32 -31.11 16.19
CA VAL A 39 -0.41 -31.87 15.17
C VAL A 39 -0.42 -31.15 13.81
N LEU A 40 -0.56 -29.82 13.77
CA LEU A 40 -0.47 -29.05 12.53
C LEU A 40 0.94 -29.09 11.94
N ASP A 41 1.96 -29.04 12.78
CA ASP A 41 3.34 -29.10 12.33
C ASP A 41 3.68 -30.48 11.76
N ALA A 42 3.26 -31.55 12.41
CA ALA A 42 3.39 -32.91 11.92
C ALA A 42 2.68 -33.18 10.58
N CYS A 43 1.63 -32.41 10.25
CA CYS A 43 0.80 -32.62 9.06
C CYS A 43 1.19 -31.73 7.87
N THR A 44 2.47 -31.45 7.65
CA THR A 44 2.96 -30.70 6.46
C THR A 44 2.63 -31.43 5.17
N ASP A 45 2.70 -32.75 5.18
CA ASP A 45 2.34 -33.65 4.10
C ASP A 45 1.11 -34.50 4.43
N TRP A 46 0.62 -35.26 3.43
CA TRP A 46 -0.54 -36.14 3.58
C TRP A 46 -0.24 -37.34 4.49
N GLN A 47 -0.84 -37.37 5.69
CA GLN A 47 -0.66 -38.42 6.67
C GLN A 47 -1.98 -39.13 7.03
N ARG A 48 -1.90 -40.42 7.39
CA ARG A 48 -3.03 -41.16 7.94
C ARG A 48 -3.25 -40.77 9.41
N PRO A 49 -4.49 -40.74 9.92
CA PRO A 49 -4.75 -40.43 11.34
C PRO A 49 -3.96 -41.29 12.34
N ALA A 50 -3.76 -42.58 12.03
CA ALA A 50 -2.96 -43.46 12.86
C ALA A 50 -1.45 -43.06 12.90
N GLN A 51 -0.90 -42.59 11.77
CA GLN A 51 0.46 -42.10 11.71
C GLN A 51 0.65 -40.81 12.52
N ILE A 52 -0.37 -39.92 12.47
CA ILE A 52 -0.37 -38.71 13.31
C ILE A 52 -0.39 -39.10 14.79
N ALA A 53 -1.28 -40.02 15.21
CA ALA A 53 -1.37 -40.44 16.61
C ALA A 53 -0.08 -41.07 17.13
N ALA A 54 0.62 -41.83 16.31
CA ALA A 54 1.88 -42.50 16.70
C ALA A 54 3.06 -41.52 16.97
N GLN A 55 2.96 -40.28 16.47
CA GLN A 55 3.99 -39.25 16.68
C GLN A 55 3.91 -38.56 18.05
N PHE A 56 2.86 -38.80 18.81
CA PHE A 56 2.60 -38.12 20.07
C PHE A 56 2.42 -39.14 21.24
N PRO A 57 3.48 -39.89 21.63
CA PRO A 57 3.37 -40.92 22.64
C PRO A 57 3.05 -40.36 24.04
N ASP A 58 3.37 -39.11 24.31
CA ASP A 58 3.11 -38.45 25.60
C ASP A 58 1.62 -38.05 25.77
N TYR A 59 0.80 -38.23 24.75
CA TYR A 59 -0.62 -37.91 24.77
C TYR A 59 -1.46 -39.19 24.59
N THR A 60 -2.61 -39.26 25.27
CA THR A 60 -3.51 -40.39 25.06
C THR A 60 -4.03 -40.39 23.60
N PRO A 61 -4.23 -41.54 22.97
CA PRO A 61 -4.79 -41.65 21.64
C PRO A 61 -6.14 -40.93 21.49
N ALA A 62 -6.92 -40.86 22.57
CA ALA A 62 -8.18 -40.12 22.60
C ALA A 62 -7.97 -38.61 22.50
N SER A 63 -6.95 -38.06 23.20
CA SER A 63 -6.61 -36.63 23.14
C SER A 63 -6.14 -36.24 21.75
N VAL A 64 -5.26 -37.04 21.13
CA VAL A 64 -4.79 -36.76 19.75
C VAL A 64 -5.94 -36.83 18.76
N ARG A 65 -6.81 -37.86 18.83
CA ARG A 65 -8.00 -37.95 17.95
C ARG A 65 -8.91 -36.74 18.11
N ARG A 66 -9.15 -36.27 19.35
CA ARG A 66 -9.97 -35.07 19.60
C ARG A 66 -9.33 -33.81 19.00
N ALA A 67 -8.02 -33.62 19.14
CA ALA A 67 -7.31 -32.50 18.54
C ALA A 67 -7.42 -32.54 17.00
N VAL A 68 -7.17 -33.67 16.37
CA VAL A 68 -7.30 -33.86 14.93
C VAL A 68 -8.73 -33.53 14.46
N GLN A 69 -9.75 -34.02 15.17
CA GLN A 69 -11.15 -33.76 14.84
C GLN A 69 -11.50 -32.27 14.95
N GLN A 70 -11.07 -31.59 16.00
CA GLN A 70 -11.28 -30.15 16.18
C GLN A 70 -10.59 -29.34 15.08
N LEU A 71 -9.35 -29.69 14.72
CA LEU A 71 -8.62 -29.05 13.63
C LEU A 71 -9.26 -29.28 12.28
N GLU A 72 -9.82 -30.46 12.03
CA GLU A 72 -10.55 -30.78 10.79
C GLU A 72 -11.88 -30.01 10.73
N GLN A 73 -12.65 -29.95 11.82
CA GLN A 73 -13.89 -29.16 11.91
C GLN A 73 -13.64 -27.67 11.69
N ALA A 74 -12.49 -27.15 12.17
CA ALA A 74 -12.05 -25.79 11.93
C ALA A 74 -11.40 -25.60 10.56
N THR A 75 -11.35 -26.65 9.73
CA THR A 75 -10.68 -26.63 8.40
C THR A 75 -9.19 -26.25 8.44
N LEU A 76 -8.55 -26.42 9.59
CA LEU A 76 -7.10 -26.27 9.78
C LEU A 76 -6.34 -27.52 9.33
N LEU A 77 -7.01 -28.69 9.39
CA LEU A 77 -6.64 -29.89 8.67
C LEU A 77 -7.64 -30.13 7.54
N VAL A 78 -7.15 -30.51 6.38
CA VAL A 78 -7.97 -30.88 5.22
C VAL A 78 -7.82 -32.37 4.93
N ARG A 79 -8.94 -33.02 4.62
CA ARG A 79 -8.99 -34.45 4.27
C ARG A 79 -8.83 -34.63 2.76
N GLN A 80 -7.99 -35.56 2.36
CA GLN A 80 -7.75 -35.91 0.94
C GLN A 80 -9.06 -36.23 0.23
N ALA A 81 -9.15 -35.83 -1.04
CA ALA A 81 -10.30 -36.04 -1.91
C ALA A 81 -11.59 -35.33 -1.45
N THR A 82 -11.50 -34.23 -0.71
CA THR A 82 -12.64 -33.39 -0.32
C THR A 82 -12.64 -32.05 -1.04
N ALA A 83 -13.80 -31.38 -1.07
CA ALA A 83 -13.91 -30.00 -1.57
C ALA A 83 -12.99 -29.02 -0.80
N ALA A 84 -12.80 -29.26 0.51
CA ALA A 84 -11.88 -28.46 1.32
C ALA A 84 -10.43 -28.61 0.87
N ALA A 85 -9.99 -29.84 0.53
CA ALA A 85 -8.64 -30.10 0.01
C ALA A 85 -8.45 -29.49 -1.39
N ALA A 86 -9.46 -29.54 -2.25
CA ALA A 86 -9.43 -28.91 -3.57
C ALA A 86 -9.34 -27.40 -3.46
N ALA A 87 -10.08 -26.79 -2.54
CA ALA A 87 -10.02 -25.35 -2.25
C ALA A 87 -8.65 -24.94 -1.67
N ASP A 88 -8.07 -25.77 -0.78
CA ASP A 88 -6.74 -25.56 -0.23
C ASP A 88 -5.64 -25.64 -1.31
N ALA A 89 -5.72 -26.61 -2.19
CA ALA A 89 -4.79 -26.75 -3.31
C ALA A 89 -4.84 -25.53 -4.25
N ARG A 90 -6.04 -25.00 -4.49
CA ARG A 90 -6.23 -23.76 -5.27
C ARG A 90 -5.57 -22.56 -4.58
N TYR A 91 -5.81 -22.41 -3.28
CA TYR A 91 -5.18 -21.35 -2.48
C TYR A 91 -3.65 -21.42 -2.54
N ARG A 92 -3.06 -22.60 -2.31
CA ARG A 92 -1.61 -22.78 -2.38
C ARG A 92 -1.02 -22.38 -3.73
N ARG A 93 -1.67 -22.73 -4.84
CA ARG A 93 -1.19 -22.35 -6.18
C ARG A 93 -1.25 -20.84 -6.41
N GLN A 94 -2.29 -20.15 -5.90
CA GLN A 94 -2.53 -18.72 -6.17
C GLN A 94 -1.82 -17.79 -5.17
N TRP A 95 -1.74 -18.20 -3.93
CA TRP A 95 -1.30 -17.34 -2.83
C TRP A 95 -0.04 -17.83 -2.11
N GLY A 96 0.42 -19.04 -2.37
CA GLY A 96 1.52 -19.64 -1.60
C GLY A 96 2.81 -18.81 -1.59
N ALA A 97 3.14 -18.18 -2.73
CA ALA A 97 4.29 -17.27 -2.81
C ALA A 97 4.05 -15.91 -2.11
N TRP A 98 2.81 -15.62 -1.69
CA TRP A 98 2.42 -14.36 -1.05
C TRP A 98 1.97 -14.54 0.40
N GLU A 99 2.33 -15.65 1.03
CA GLU A 99 2.10 -15.83 2.47
C GLU A 99 3.04 -14.93 3.29
N PRO A 100 2.57 -14.32 4.39
CA PRO A 100 1.23 -14.46 4.98
C PRO A 100 0.15 -13.50 4.40
N LEU A 101 0.45 -12.69 3.38
CA LEU A 101 -0.48 -11.69 2.82
C LEU A 101 -1.75 -12.32 2.24
N GLY A 102 -1.64 -13.51 1.65
CA GLY A 102 -2.80 -14.28 1.20
C GLY A 102 -3.76 -14.58 2.35
N GLY A 103 -3.22 -14.95 3.51
CA GLY A 103 -3.99 -15.13 4.74
C GLY A 103 -4.70 -13.85 5.19
N TYR A 104 -3.99 -12.72 5.21
CA TYR A 104 -4.56 -11.42 5.53
C TYR A 104 -5.67 -11.01 4.54
N HIS A 105 -5.42 -11.16 3.23
CA HIS A 105 -6.42 -10.86 2.20
C HIS A 105 -7.73 -11.61 2.47
N HIS A 106 -7.66 -12.92 2.72
CA HIS A 106 -8.83 -13.75 2.95
C HIS A 106 -9.52 -13.45 4.27
N ALA A 107 -8.76 -13.23 5.36
CA ALA A 107 -9.31 -12.88 6.68
C ALA A 107 -10.05 -11.53 6.70
N THR A 108 -9.72 -10.62 5.78
CA THR A 108 -10.36 -9.29 5.68
C THR A 108 -11.48 -9.24 4.65
N ARG A 109 -11.82 -10.35 3.98
CA ARG A 109 -13.02 -10.47 3.16
C ARG A 109 -14.26 -10.54 4.06
N ASP A 110 -15.40 -10.26 3.49
CA ASP A 110 -16.70 -10.48 4.13
C ASP A 110 -16.81 -9.88 5.56
N VAL A 111 -16.15 -8.73 5.78
CA VAL A 111 -16.30 -7.97 7.01
C VAL A 111 -17.76 -7.55 7.15
N ARG A 112 -18.36 -7.86 8.29
CA ARG A 112 -19.73 -7.40 8.58
C ARG A 112 -19.70 -5.89 8.82
N PHE A 113 -20.34 -5.16 7.93
CA PHE A 113 -20.55 -3.72 8.12
C PHE A 113 -21.73 -3.50 9.07
N VAL A 114 -21.63 -2.41 9.83
CA VAL A 114 -22.74 -1.97 10.66
C VAL A 114 -23.88 -1.54 9.73
N PRO A 115 -25.13 -2.01 9.96
CA PRO A 115 -26.29 -1.59 9.17
C PRO A 115 -26.44 -0.06 9.13
N PRO A 116 -26.98 0.53 8.05
CA PRO A 116 -27.07 1.97 7.86
C PRO A 116 -27.81 2.69 9.00
N ASP A 117 -28.86 2.10 9.54
CA ASP A 117 -29.64 2.64 10.68
C ASP A 117 -28.80 2.83 11.95
N ARG A 118 -27.89 1.90 12.22
CA ARG A 118 -26.97 1.94 13.37
C ARG A 118 -25.70 2.73 13.09
N THR A 119 -25.36 2.92 11.81
CA THR A 119 -24.13 3.62 11.41
C THR A 119 -24.14 5.06 11.90
N THR A 120 -25.27 5.78 11.83
CA THR A 120 -25.38 7.17 12.27
C THR A 120 -25.09 7.30 13.76
N ALA A 121 -25.66 6.45 14.61
CA ALA A 121 -25.39 6.46 16.06
C ALA A 121 -23.91 6.18 16.38
N LEU A 122 -23.32 5.20 15.69
CA LEU A 122 -21.89 4.88 15.81
C LEU A 122 -21.00 6.05 15.37
N MET A 123 -21.35 6.72 14.30
CA MET A 123 -20.60 7.88 13.80
C MET A 123 -20.72 9.10 14.73
N ARG A 124 -21.91 9.35 15.31
CA ARG A 124 -22.10 10.38 16.35
C ARG A 124 -21.20 10.13 17.56
N ARG A 125 -21.19 8.89 18.07
CA ARG A 125 -20.31 8.51 19.19
C ARG A 125 -18.84 8.71 18.86
N ARG A 126 -18.41 8.46 17.63
CA ARG A 126 -17.01 8.68 17.19
C ARG A 126 -16.70 10.15 17.00
N ALA A 127 -17.62 10.94 16.50
CA ALA A 127 -17.45 12.38 16.32
C ALA A 127 -17.12 13.10 17.65
N GLY A 128 -17.64 12.59 18.78
CA GLY A 128 -17.30 13.07 20.12
C GLY A 128 -15.93 12.63 20.64
N GLN A 129 -15.17 11.81 19.92
CA GLN A 129 -13.83 11.40 20.30
C GLN A 129 -12.77 12.31 19.67
N PRO A 130 -11.60 12.53 20.32
CA PRO A 130 -10.49 13.28 19.73
C PRO A 130 -10.13 12.75 18.35
N GLN A 131 -10.11 13.63 17.35
CA GLN A 131 -9.75 13.28 15.98
C GLN A 131 -8.24 13.45 15.76
N PRO A 132 -7.58 12.54 15.04
CA PRO A 132 -6.21 12.74 14.61
C PRO A 132 -6.09 14.00 13.75
N ALA A 133 -4.93 14.67 13.81
CA ALA A 133 -4.66 15.84 13.00
C ALA A 133 -4.82 15.52 11.51
N ARG A 134 -5.55 16.37 10.78
CA ARG A 134 -5.89 16.17 9.35
C ARG A 134 -4.73 16.45 8.41
N SER A 135 -3.74 17.23 8.88
CA SER A 135 -2.48 17.49 8.19
C SER A 135 -1.36 17.54 9.20
N LYS A 136 -0.19 17.10 8.79
CA LYS A 136 1.05 17.19 9.57
C LYS A 136 1.68 18.57 9.36
N ARG A 137 2.39 19.08 10.37
CA ARG A 137 3.09 20.37 10.31
C ARG A 137 4.37 20.34 11.09
N TYR A 138 5.44 20.79 10.47
CA TYR A 138 6.75 20.98 11.07
C TYR A 138 6.97 22.48 11.35
N ARG A 139 6.33 23.00 12.43
CA ARG A 139 6.30 24.46 12.70
C ARG A 139 7.65 25.06 12.96
N GLN A 140 8.59 24.29 13.52
CA GLN A 140 9.94 24.75 13.85
C GLN A 140 10.91 24.64 12.67
N ALA A 141 10.59 23.89 11.64
CA ALA A 141 11.41 23.77 10.45
C ALA A 141 11.32 25.05 9.59
N PRO A 142 12.40 25.45 8.91
CA PRO A 142 12.37 26.55 7.95
C PRO A 142 11.30 26.34 6.90
N GLN A 143 10.46 27.35 6.70
CA GLN A 143 9.29 27.30 5.81
C GLN A 143 9.60 28.01 4.49
N LEU A 144 9.22 27.39 3.37
CA LEU A 144 9.23 27.99 2.04
C LEU A 144 7.81 28.06 1.50
N ALA A 145 7.33 29.25 1.15
CA ALA A 145 6.07 29.38 0.41
C ALA A 145 6.26 28.90 -1.03
N LEU A 146 5.32 28.14 -1.53
CA LEU A 146 5.32 27.69 -2.92
C LEU A 146 4.52 28.66 -3.80
N PRO A 147 4.92 28.84 -5.09
CA PRO A 147 4.09 29.56 -6.06
C PRO A 147 2.75 28.82 -6.26
N ALA A 148 1.75 29.58 -6.69
CA ALA A 148 0.44 28.99 -6.99
C ALA A 148 0.58 27.89 -8.06
N PRO A 149 -0.18 26.77 -7.94
CA PRO A 149 -0.15 25.73 -8.96
C PRO A 149 -0.62 26.26 -10.32
N LEU A 150 0.12 25.91 -11.37
CA LEU A 150 -0.26 26.22 -12.76
C LEU A 150 -1.60 25.57 -13.09
N ALA A 151 -2.31 26.16 -14.05
CA ALA A 151 -3.58 25.65 -14.56
C ALA A 151 -3.63 25.76 -16.10
N PRO A 152 -2.68 25.13 -16.84
CA PRO A 152 -2.70 25.19 -18.29
C PRO A 152 -3.95 24.52 -18.87
N ALA A 153 -4.52 25.14 -19.91
CA ALA A 153 -5.62 24.56 -20.66
C ALA A 153 -5.08 23.46 -21.59
N VAL A 154 -5.36 22.21 -21.29
CA VAL A 154 -4.96 21.05 -22.10
C VAL A 154 -6.13 20.08 -22.19
N ASP A 155 -6.29 19.47 -23.36
CA ASP A 155 -7.25 18.39 -23.56
C ASP A 155 -6.91 17.20 -22.64
N PHE A 156 -7.87 16.79 -21.83
CA PHE A 156 -7.69 15.70 -20.86
C PHE A 156 -7.40 14.36 -21.55
N ALA A 157 -7.98 14.08 -22.73
CA ALA A 157 -7.70 12.86 -23.49
C ALA A 157 -6.22 12.80 -23.91
N ARG A 158 -5.62 13.93 -24.27
CA ARG A 158 -4.18 14.01 -24.58
C ARG A 158 -3.32 13.71 -23.36
N VAL A 159 -3.70 14.19 -22.16
CA VAL A 159 -2.99 13.90 -20.92
C VAL A 159 -3.03 12.40 -20.62
N LEU A 160 -4.21 11.78 -20.74
CA LEU A 160 -4.37 10.34 -20.55
C LEU A 160 -3.49 9.53 -21.52
N ALA A 161 -3.47 9.91 -22.78
CA ALA A 161 -2.68 9.24 -23.83
C ALA A 161 -1.17 9.44 -23.64
N ALA A 162 -0.75 10.61 -23.17
CA ALA A 162 0.66 10.94 -22.95
C ALA A 162 1.27 10.30 -21.69
N ARG A 163 0.43 9.95 -20.69
CA ARG A 163 0.92 9.37 -19.44
C ARG A 163 1.66 8.05 -19.70
N ARG A 164 2.93 8.02 -19.38
CA ARG A 164 3.78 6.81 -19.45
C ARG A 164 4.78 6.80 -18.27
N THR A 165 5.33 5.64 -17.97
CA THR A 165 6.41 5.51 -17.01
C THR A 165 7.73 5.93 -17.65
N CYS A 166 8.45 6.86 -17.02
CA CYS A 166 9.76 7.34 -17.44
C CYS A 166 10.84 6.75 -16.54
N ARG A 167 11.92 6.22 -17.16
CA ARG A 167 13.13 5.70 -16.46
C ARG A 167 14.42 6.33 -16.98
N HIS A 168 14.31 7.34 -17.84
CA HIS A 168 15.44 8.06 -18.40
C HIS A 168 15.18 9.54 -18.26
N PHE A 169 15.91 10.17 -17.37
CA PHE A 169 15.79 11.60 -17.08
C PHE A 169 17.03 12.34 -17.56
N THR A 170 16.85 13.55 -18.04
CA THR A 170 17.96 14.46 -18.31
C THR A 170 18.47 15.07 -17.01
N PRO A 171 19.71 15.62 -16.99
CA PRO A 171 20.22 16.39 -15.85
C PRO A 171 19.51 17.71 -15.60
N ALA A 172 18.63 18.14 -16.49
CA ALA A 172 17.93 19.44 -16.39
C ALA A 172 17.15 19.54 -15.07
N PRO A 173 17.20 20.69 -14.40
CA PRO A 173 16.42 20.94 -13.20
C PRO A 173 14.92 21.07 -13.53
N LEU A 174 14.08 20.91 -12.52
CA LEU A 174 12.66 21.28 -12.59
C LEU A 174 12.48 22.70 -12.05
N ALA A 175 11.67 23.50 -12.73
CA ALA A 175 11.20 24.76 -12.18
C ALA A 175 10.40 24.56 -10.90
N LEU A 176 10.53 25.47 -9.93
CA LEU A 176 9.80 25.40 -8.66
C LEU A 176 8.27 25.40 -8.87
N GLU A 177 7.80 26.11 -9.86
CA GLU A 177 6.38 26.17 -10.28
C GLU A 177 5.87 24.78 -10.69
N ALA A 178 6.66 23.99 -11.38
CA ALA A 178 6.29 22.62 -11.77
C ALA A 178 6.18 21.72 -10.56
N VAL A 179 7.13 21.81 -9.62
CA VAL A 179 7.09 21.08 -8.35
C VAL A 179 5.90 21.51 -7.48
N ALA A 180 5.64 22.83 -7.39
CA ALA A 180 4.49 23.38 -6.69
C ALA A 180 3.18 22.88 -7.29
N THR A 181 3.11 22.79 -8.62
CA THR A 181 1.95 22.30 -9.36
C THR A 181 1.73 20.80 -9.10
N LEU A 182 2.78 19.98 -9.15
CA LEU A 182 2.71 18.55 -8.80
C LEU A 182 2.16 18.37 -7.37
N LEU A 183 2.71 19.09 -6.40
CA LEU A 183 2.28 19.02 -5.00
C LEU A 183 0.85 19.54 -4.80
N GLY A 184 0.53 20.69 -5.38
CA GLY A 184 -0.74 21.38 -5.21
C GLY A 184 -1.92 20.59 -5.78
N TRP A 185 -1.81 20.06 -7.00
CA TRP A 185 -2.87 19.26 -7.60
C TRP A 185 -2.97 17.85 -7.03
N THR A 186 -1.87 17.26 -6.56
CA THR A 186 -1.89 15.89 -6.03
C THR A 186 -2.32 15.86 -4.56
N TRP A 187 -1.71 16.65 -3.68
CA TRP A 187 -1.93 16.60 -2.23
C TRP A 187 -2.63 17.83 -1.68
N GLY A 188 -2.64 18.95 -2.40
CA GLY A 188 -3.17 20.23 -1.95
C GLY A 188 -4.66 20.19 -1.62
N VAL A 189 -5.07 21.08 -0.71
CA VAL A 189 -6.49 21.28 -0.38
C VAL A 189 -7.09 22.21 -1.43
N ARG A 190 -8.09 21.73 -2.17
CA ARG A 190 -8.81 22.49 -3.20
C ARG A 190 -10.01 23.26 -2.67
N GLY A 191 -10.49 22.85 -1.52
CA GLY A 191 -11.66 23.42 -0.89
C GLY A 191 -12.04 22.68 0.38
N TYR A 192 -13.23 22.94 0.86
CA TYR A 192 -13.74 22.32 2.10
C TYR A 192 -15.16 21.85 1.93
N LEU A 193 -15.47 20.73 2.53
CA LEU A 193 -16.81 20.20 2.66
C LEU A 193 -17.23 20.32 4.13
N HIS A 194 -18.50 20.60 4.38
CA HIS A 194 -19.05 20.61 5.73
C HIS A 194 -19.76 19.28 6.00
N SER A 195 -19.44 18.68 7.13
CA SER A 195 -20.12 17.48 7.62
C SER A 195 -20.80 17.82 8.95
N PRO A 196 -22.11 17.56 9.11
CA PRO A 196 -22.80 17.79 10.37
C PRO A 196 -22.18 17.06 11.57
N LEU A 197 -21.55 15.89 11.31
CA LEU A 197 -20.94 15.05 12.35
C LEU A 197 -19.44 15.33 12.57
N PHE A 198 -18.71 15.68 11.50
CA PHE A 198 -17.25 15.74 11.54
C PHE A 198 -16.69 17.14 11.31
N GLY A 199 -17.57 18.13 11.17
CA GLY A 199 -17.18 19.51 10.90
C GLY A 199 -16.57 19.69 9.51
N ARG A 200 -15.61 20.59 9.39
CA ARG A 200 -14.95 20.96 8.14
C ARG A 200 -14.00 19.84 7.65
N LEU A 201 -14.24 19.29 6.47
CA LEU A 201 -13.45 18.25 5.83
C LEU A 201 -12.67 18.82 4.65
N PHE A 202 -11.52 18.25 4.32
CA PHE A 202 -10.78 18.64 3.13
C PHE A 202 -11.46 18.11 1.86
N HIS A 203 -11.58 18.97 0.87
CA HIS A 203 -11.85 18.60 -0.50
C HIS A 203 -10.50 18.65 -1.26
N LYS A 204 -10.11 17.54 -1.84
CA LYS A 204 -8.87 17.39 -2.62
C LYS A 204 -9.19 16.78 -3.99
N THR A 205 -8.24 16.83 -4.91
CA THR A 205 -8.40 16.26 -6.26
C THR A 205 -8.64 14.75 -6.22
N SER A 206 -7.84 14.01 -5.44
CA SER A 206 -8.01 12.57 -5.28
C SER A 206 -9.03 12.24 -4.20
N PRO A 207 -9.92 11.25 -4.43
CA PRO A 207 -10.87 10.82 -3.41
C PRO A 207 -10.15 10.16 -2.23
N SER A 208 -10.78 10.22 -1.07
CA SER A 208 -10.34 9.49 0.12
C SER A 208 -11.53 9.04 0.95
N ALA A 209 -11.47 7.83 1.47
CA ALA A 209 -12.56 7.27 2.26
C ALA A 209 -12.89 8.14 3.48
N GLY A 210 -14.12 8.64 3.48
CA GLY A 210 -14.62 9.52 4.53
C GLY A 210 -13.85 10.82 4.68
N ALA A 211 -13.19 11.28 3.63
CA ALA A 211 -12.32 12.46 3.59
C ALA A 211 -11.24 12.46 4.68
N ARG A 212 -10.65 11.28 4.96
CA ARG A 212 -9.60 11.14 5.98
C ARG A 212 -8.21 11.52 5.50
N HIS A 213 -7.93 11.37 4.19
CA HIS A 213 -6.68 11.75 3.53
C HIS A 213 -5.44 11.32 4.32
N PRO A 214 -5.17 10.01 4.44
CA PRO A 214 -4.04 9.51 5.21
C PRO A 214 -2.70 9.89 4.61
N GLY A 215 -2.64 10.10 3.28
CA GLY A 215 -1.39 10.35 2.54
C GLY A 215 -0.74 11.68 2.89
N GLU A 216 0.52 11.62 3.31
CA GLU A 216 1.47 12.74 3.43
C GLU A 216 2.52 12.62 2.34
N VAL A 217 3.23 13.69 2.03
CA VAL A 217 4.30 13.66 1.05
C VAL A 217 5.55 14.40 1.56
N TYR A 218 6.68 13.75 1.34
CA TYR A 218 8.01 14.32 1.56
C TYR A 218 8.70 14.46 0.21
N LEU A 219 9.06 15.71 -0.13
CA LEU A 219 9.83 16.01 -1.32
C LEU A 219 11.31 15.86 -1.03
N VAL A 220 12.01 15.05 -1.80
CA VAL A 220 13.46 15.04 -1.89
C VAL A 220 13.83 15.84 -3.14
N ALA A 221 14.24 17.07 -2.95
CA ALA A 221 14.69 17.95 -4.03
C ALA A 221 16.15 17.57 -4.38
N LEU A 222 16.37 17.11 -5.61
CA LEU A 222 17.70 16.79 -6.12
C LEU A 222 18.20 17.92 -7.04
N ARG A 223 17.37 18.35 -7.98
CA ARG A 223 17.63 19.45 -8.93
C ARG A 223 16.34 20.22 -9.19
N VAL A 224 16.02 21.16 -8.30
CA VAL A 224 14.87 22.05 -8.41
C VAL A 224 15.35 23.50 -8.36
N GLU A 225 15.00 24.31 -9.34
CA GLU A 225 15.37 25.72 -9.41
C GLU A 225 14.83 26.48 -8.21
N GLY A 226 15.65 27.31 -7.61
CA GLY A 226 15.28 28.10 -6.43
C GLY A 226 15.07 27.31 -5.14
N LEU A 227 15.32 25.99 -5.15
CA LEU A 227 15.19 25.14 -3.98
C LEU A 227 16.50 24.39 -3.70
N ALA A 228 17.10 24.61 -2.52
CA ALA A 228 18.31 23.89 -2.14
C ALA A 228 18.07 22.37 -2.09
N PRO A 229 19.04 21.54 -2.50
CA PRO A 229 18.93 20.09 -2.36
C PRO A 229 18.67 19.69 -0.90
N GLY A 230 17.74 18.74 -0.70
CA GLY A 230 17.35 18.34 0.64
C GLY A 230 16.01 17.64 0.71
N VAL A 231 15.58 17.36 1.93
CA VAL A 231 14.29 16.73 2.24
C VAL A 231 13.34 17.78 2.82
N TYR A 232 12.13 17.78 2.32
CA TYR A 232 11.08 18.73 2.68
C TYR A 232 9.76 18.01 2.93
N HIS A 233 8.98 18.43 3.92
CA HIS A 233 7.60 18.01 4.10
C HIS A 233 6.66 19.06 3.50
N TYR A 234 5.61 18.63 2.82
CA TYR A 234 4.60 19.49 2.22
C TYR A 234 3.40 19.73 3.14
N ASP A 235 3.11 20.99 3.48
CA ASP A 235 1.85 21.40 4.16
C ASP A 235 0.76 21.68 3.11
N PRO A 236 -0.24 20.77 2.93
CA PRO A 236 -1.26 20.92 1.89
C PRO A 236 -2.27 22.04 2.17
N VAL A 237 -2.35 22.53 3.40
CA VAL A 237 -3.28 23.59 3.80
C VAL A 237 -2.73 24.98 3.51
N ARG A 238 -1.42 25.14 3.68
CA ARG A 238 -0.74 26.43 3.48
C ARG A 238 0.03 26.52 2.17
N HIS A 239 0.10 25.43 1.43
CA HIS A 239 0.90 25.27 0.21
C HIS A 239 2.35 25.69 0.45
N ARG A 240 3.01 25.05 1.43
CA ARG A 240 4.38 25.36 1.86
C ARG A 240 5.21 24.09 2.03
N LEU A 241 6.51 24.25 1.89
CA LEU A 241 7.51 23.25 2.23
C LEU A 241 8.17 23.58 3.56
N ALA A 242 8.25 22.60 4.44
CA ALA A 242 9.06 22.65 5.65
C ALA A 242 10.34 21.86 5.40
N ARG A 243 11.52 22.51 5.46
CA ARG A 243 12.81 21.85 5.23
C ARG A 243 13.23 21.03 6.44
N LEU A 244 13.37 19.72 6.27
CA LEU A 244 13.74 18.76 7.31
C LEU A 244 15.26 18.46 7.30
N ALA A 245 15.86 18.36 6.11
CA ALA A 245 17.27 18.09 5.96
C ALA A 245 17.86 18.85 4.76
N ARG A 246 19.18 19.12 4.79
CA ARG A 246 19.95 19.66 3.67
C ARG A 246 20.89 18.59 3.13
N GLY A 247 21.25 18.70 1.88
CA GLY A 247 22.26 17.88 1.23
C GLY A 247 21.76 17.16 -0.01
N ASP A 248 22.67 16.53 -0.71
CA ASP A 248 22.36 15.69 -1.86
C ASP A 248 21.94 14.29 -1.40
N PHE A 249 20.75 13.89 -1.75
CA PHE A 249 20.16 12.58 -1.44
C PHE A 249 20.10 11.65 -2.67
N SER A 250 20.77 11.98 -3.76
CA SER A 250 20.70 11.20 -5.02
C SER A 250 21.09 9.73 -4.82
N ARG A 251 22.13 9.43 -4.06
CA ARG A 251 22.54 8.07 -3.72
C ARG A 251 21.56 7.37 -2.77
N GLN A 252 21.06 8.12 -1.78
CA GLN A 252 20.12 7.59 -0.80
C GLN A 252 18.79 7.17 -1.44
N VAL A 253 18.23 7.99 -2.34
CA VAL A 253 16.95 7.61 -3.02
C VAL A 253 17.13 6.38 -3.89
N VAL A 254 18.28 6.16 -4.49
CA VAL A 254 18.58 4.91 -5.21
C VAL A 254 18.58 3.71 -4.25
N ALA A 255 19.28 3.85 -3.11
CA ALA A 255 19.32 2.80 -2.08
C ALA A 255 17.92 2.52 -1.50
N TRP A 256 17.13 3.56 -1.25
CA TRP A 256 15.75 3.45 -0.78
C TRP A 256 14.83 2.72 -1.75
N CYS A 257 15.11 2.80 -3.04
CA CYS A 257 14.30 2.22 -4.11
C CYS A 257 14.93 0.96 -4.73
N ALA A 258 15.47 0.07 -3.91
CA ALA A 258 16.03 -1.23 -4.33
C ALA A 258 17.09 -1.11 -5.44
N GLY A 259 17.91 -0.07 -5.44
CA GLY A 259 18.98 0.14 -6.42
C GLY A 259 18.52 0.68 -7.78
N GLN A 260 17.29 1.16 -7.90
CA GLN A 260 16.73 1.71 -9.13
C GLN A 260 17.39 3.07 -9.45
N ARG A 261 18.46 3.04 -10.28
CA ARG A 261 19.35 4.20 -10.56
C ARG A 261 18.60 5.42 -11.09
N TRP A 262 17.61 5.22 -11.96
CA TRP A 262 16.82 6.31 -12.55
C TRP A 262 16.07 7.17 -11.53
N VAL A 263 15.83 6.66 -10.31
CA VAL A 263 15.22 7.47 -9.24
C VAL A 263 16.19 8.58 -8.78
N GLY A 264 17.48 8.30 -8.73
CA GLY A 264 18.52 9.30 -8.44
C GLY A 264 18.82 10.25 -9.61
N GLU A 265 18.43 9.86 -10.82
CA GLU A 265 18.53 10.70 -12.03
C GLU A 265 17.34 11.65 -12.19
N ALA A 266 16.24 11.41 -11.50
CA ALA A 266 15.10 12.32 -11.48
C ALA A 266 15.47 13.66 -10.82
N ALA A 267 14.79 14.75 -11.17
CA ALA A 267 15.04 16.05 -10.56
C ALA A 267 14.40 16.20 -9.18
N ALA A 268 13.28 15.50 -8.94
CA ALA A 268 12.56 15.52 -7.69
C ALA A 268 11.98 14.13 -7.38
N VAL A 269 12.08 13.70 -6.12
CA VAL A 269 11.51 12.44 -5.63
C VAL A 269 10.51 12.76 -4.54
N PHE A 270 9.35 12.11 -4.61
CA PHE A 270 8.22 12.32 -3.72
C PHE A 270 7.96 11.03 -2.94
N VAL A 271 8.27 11.04 -1.66
CA VAL A 271 8.03 9.90 -0.77
C VAL A 271 6.63 10.03 -0.20
N LEU A 272 5.75 9.13 -0.58
CA LEU A 272 4.37 9.07 -0.11
C LEU A 272 4.30 8.16 1.11
N THR A 273 3.92 8.74 2.25
CA THR A 273 3.64 8.01 3.48
C THR A 273 2.14 8.03 3.78
N ALA A 274 1.70 7.21 4.71
CA ALA A 274 0.33 7.23 5.20
C ALA A 274 0.27 7.27 6.72
N VAL A 275 -0.55 8.19 7.26
CA VAL A 275 -0.88 8.31 8.69
C VAL A 275 -2.09 7.44 8.98
N PHE A 276 -1.86 6.20 9.42
CA PHE A 276 -2.89 5.19 9.66
C PHE A 276 -3.98 5.60 10.66
N PRO A 277 -3.66 6.30 11.77
CA PRO A 277 -4.68 6.75 12.73
C PRO A 277 -5.80 7.57 12.12
N ARG A 278 -5.57 8.31 11.02
CA ARG A 278 -6.63 9.10 10.36
C ARG A 278 -7.77 8.23 9.83
N VAL A 279 -7.42 7.08 9.25
CA VAL A 279 -8.40 6.12 8.70
C VAL A 279 -8.93 5.21 9.80
N ALA A 280 -8.05 4.68 10.67
CA ALA A 280 -8.40 3.79 11.76
C ALA A 280 -9.33 4.43 12.79
N TRP A 281 -9.24 5.74 12.99
CA TRP A 281 -10.15 6.50 13.86
C TRP A 281 -11.61 6.36 13.42
N LYS A 282 -11.87 6.40 12.10
CA LYS A 282 -13.22 6.26 11.54
C LYS A 282 -13.62 4.81 11.29
N TYR A 283 -12.70 4.00 10.76
CA TYR A 283 -12.95 2.65 10.26
C TYR A 283 -12.17 1.62 11.09
N ARG A 284 -12.79 1.14 12.18
CA ARG A 284 -12.15 0.21 13.13
C ARG A 284 -12.29 -1.26 12.72
N HIS A 285 -11.98 -1.59 11.49
CA HIS A 285 -11.94 -2.96 10.99
C HIS A 285 -10.72 -3.18 10.09
N PRO A 286 -10.13 -4.38 10.07
CA PRO A 286 -8.87 -4.63 9.37
C PRO A 286 -8.89 -4.29 7.87
N ARG A 287 -10.06 -4.44 7.22
CA ARG A 287 -10.22 -4.09 5.80
C ARG A 287 -9.90 -2.62 5.51
N ALA A 288 -9.96 -1.73 6.49
CA ALA A 288 -9.62 -0.32 6.33
C ALA A 288 -8.18 -0.09 5.87
N TYR A 289 -7.26 -1.02 6.12
CA TYR A 289 -5.90 -0.97 5.59
C TYR A 289 -5.88 -0.93 4.05
N ARG A 290 -6.75 -1.72 3.38
CA ARG A 290 -6.88 -1.67 1.91
C ARG A 290 -7.26 -0.30 1.40
N VAL A 291 -8.09 0.41 2.15
CA VAL A 291 -8.52 1.77 1.80
C VAL A 291 -7.35 2.74 1.81
N VAL A 292 -6.43 2.60 2.78
CA VAL A 292 -5.19 3.40 2.83
C VAL A 292 -4.35 3.18 1.56
N LEU A 293 -4.18 1.92 1.15
CA LEU A 293 -3.41 1.60 -0.07
C LEU A 293 -4.09 2.15 -1.33
N LEU A 294 -5.42 2.07 -1.41
CA LEU A 294 -6.19 2.64 -2.53
C LEU A 294 -6.08 4.18 -2.57
N ASP A 295 -6.19 4.85 -1.43
CA ASP A 295 -6.01 6.30 -1.32
C ASP A 295 -4.62 6.72 -1.82
N CYS A 296 -3.57 5.97 -1.46
CA CYS A 296 -2.20 6.21 -1.96
C CYS A 296 -2.09 5.97 -3.46
N GLY A 297 -2.76 4.95 -3.99
CA GLY A 297 -2.82 4.70 -5.44
C GLY A 297 -3.51 5.83 -6.20
N HIS A 298 -4.60 6.40 -5.65
CA HIS A 298 -5.28 7.57 -6.23
C HIS A 298 -4.33 8.78 -6.31
N LEU A 299 -3.58 9.06 -5.23
CA LEU A 299 -2.60 10.14 -5.21
C LEU A 299 -1.49 9.91 -6.26
N ALA A 300 -0.96 8.69 -6.33
CA ALA A 300 0.09 8.35 -7.28
C ALA A 300 -0.37 8.50 -8.74
N GLN A 301 -1.61 8.08 -9.07
CA GLN A 301 -2.15 8.26 -10.40
C GLN A 301 -2.39 9.76 -10.72
N THR A 302 -2.93 10.52 -9.77
CA THR A 302 -3.09 11.97 -9.94
C THR A 302 -1.73 12.64 -10.22
N PHE A 303 -0.69 12.28 -9.46
CA PHE A 303 0.68 12.74 -9.70
C PHE A 303 1.16 12.43 -11.13
N CYS A 304 0.97 11.19 -11.59
CA CYS A 304 1.38 10.80 -12.95
C CYS A 304 0.64 11.60 -14.04
N LEU A 305 -0.64 11.89 -13.84
CA LEU A 305 -1.42 12.69 -14.78
C LEU A 305 -0.98 14.16 -14.78
N VAL A 306 -0.72 14.73 -13.59
CA VAL A 306 -0.20 16.10 -13.48
C VAL A 306 1.19 16.20 -14.11
N ALA A 307 2.07 15.22 -13.90
CA ALA A 307 3.36 15.19 -14.56
C ALA A 307 3.24 15.12 -16.09
N ALA A 308 2.37 14.25 -16.61
CA ALA A 308 2.09 14.16 -18.04
C ALA A 308 1.51 15.46 -18.60
N TRP A 309 0.63 16.12 -17.84
CA TRP A 309 0.07 17.43 -18.18
C TRP A 309 1.13 18.53 -18.30
N LEU A 310 2.15 18.47 -17.42
CA LEU A 310 3.29 19.39 -17.46
C LEU A 310 4.38 19.01 -18.49
N GLY A 311 4.19 17.93 -19.26
CA GLY A 311 5.20 17.40 -20.18
C GLY A 311 6.41 16.78 -19.49
N LEU A 312 6.27 16.38 -18.22
CA LEU A 312 7.35 15.78 -17.43
C LEU A 312 7.32 14.25 -17.49
N GLY A 313 8.51 13.65 -17.37
CA GLY A 313 8.65 12.24 -17.08
C GLY A 313 8.26 11.93 -15.65
N ALA A 314 7.49 10.86 -15.44
CA ALA A 314 7.14 10.37 -14.11
C ALA A 314 7.44 8.89 -13.94
N PHE A 315 7.85 8.49 -12.73
CA PHE A 315 8.11 7.12 -12.31
C PHE A 315 7.48 6.86 -10.94
N THR A 316 7.05 5.64 -10.70
CA THR A 316 6.51 5.21 -9.40
C THR A 316 7.04 3.84 -9.03
N THR A 317 7.33 3.59 -7.75
CA THR A 317 7.81 2.30 -7.25
C THR A 317 7.38 2.02 -5.82
N ALA A 318 7.02 0.76 -5.55
CA ALA A 318 6.82 0.20 -4.23
C ALA A 318 7.97 -0.76 -3.81
N ALA A 319 9.04 -0.84 -4.58
CA ALA A 319 10.25 -1.59 -4.22
C ALA A 319 11.09 -0.70 -3.29
N LEU A 320 10.82 -0.75 -1.99
CA LEU A 320 11.30 0.20 -1.00
C LEU A 320 12.09 -0.48 0.12
N ALA A 321 13.08 0.24 0.65
CA ALA A 321 13.72 -0.06 1.91
C ALA A 321 13.02 0.73 3.04
N ASP A 322 11.81 0.31 3.39
CA ASP A 322 10.86 1.04 4.23
C ASP A 322 11.50 1.61 5.49
N THR A 323 12.14 0.78 6.30
CA THR A 323 12.78 1.20 7.57
C THR A 323 13.86 2.26 7.36
N ALA A 324 14.61 2.21 6.26
CA ALA A 324 15.66 3.19 5.96
C ALA A 324 15.05 4.54 5.61
N ILE A 325 13.97 4.54 4.82
CA ILE A 325 13.21 5.74 4.47
C ILE A 325 12.58 6.35 5.72
N GLU A 326 11.87 5.56 6.49
CA GLU A 326 11.16 5.98 7.71
C GLU A 326 12.11 6.62 8.72
N ARG A 327 13.28 6.02 8.94
CA ARG A 327 14.33 6.58 9.79
C ARG A 327 14.84 7.93 9.27
N ALA A 328 15.05 8.06 7.97
CA ALA A 328 15.54 9.31 7.37
C ALA A 328 14.49 10.42 7.44
N LEU A 329 13.22 10.09 7.39
CA LEU A 329 12.10 11.02 7.50
C LEU A 329 11.70 11.31 8.95
N GLY A 330 12.22 10.55 9.92
CA GLY A 330 11.83 10.64 11.33
C GLY A 330 10.38 10.20 11.57
N VAL A 331 9.90 9.20 10.85
CA VAL A 331 8.59 8.55 11.06
C VAL A 331 8.78 7.17 11.69
N ASP A 332 7.76 6.68 12.40
CA ASP A 332 7.89 5.53 13.32
C ASP A 332 7.60 4.17 12.68
N GLY A 333 7.12 4.15 11.43
CA GLY A 333 6.68 2.94 10.74
C GLY A 333 5.41 2.29 11.35
N VAL A 334 4.85 2.87 12.41
CA VAL A 334 3.68 2.35 13.15
C VAL A 334 2.47 3.24 12.96
N ALA A 335 2.55 4.50 13.38
CA ALA A 335 1.50 5.48 13.16
C ALA A 335 1.58 6.08 11.74
N GLU A 336 2.80 6.22 11.22
CA GLU A 336 3.06 6.67 9.87
C GLU A 336 4.12 5.79 9.22
N SER A 337 3.86 5.28 8.01
CA SER A 337 4.78 4.44 7.25
C SER A 337 4.83 4.85 5.80
N VAL A 338 6.00 4.64 5.16
CA VAL A 338 6.14 4.82 3.71
C VAL A 338 5.37 3.73 2.97
N LEU A 339 4.70 4.11 1.88
CA LEU A 339 3.95 3.16 1.06
C LEU A 339 4.33 3.21 -0.42
N TYR A 340 4.79 4.36 -0.91
CA TYR A 340 5.09 4.53 -2.33
C TYR A 340 6.14 5.63 -2.53
N VAL A 341 6.96 5.49 -3.56
CA VAL A 341 7.86 6.55 -4.02
C VAL A 341 7.54 6.90 -5.46
N LEU A 342 7.47 8.20 -5.72
CA LEU A 342 7.23 8.77 -7.04
C LEU A 342 8.42 9.67 -7.40
N ALA A 343 8.74 9.77 -8.67
CA ALA A 343 9.83 10.62 -9.14
C ALA A 343 9.37 11.41 -10.37
N ALA A 344 9.87 12.62 -10.53
CA ALA A 344 9.64 13.46 -11.69
C ALA A 344 10.92 14.15 -12.14
N GLY A 345 11.02 14.37 -13.45
CA GLY A 345 12.12 15.07 -14.09
C GLY A 345 11.81 15.33 -15.56
N VAL A 346 12.71 16.03 -16.23
CA VAL A 346 12.64 16.20 -17.67
C VAL A 346 13.01 14.87 -18.32
N ALA A 347 12.07 14.29 -19.10
CA ALA A 347 12.33 13.01 -19.76
C ALA A 347 13.42 13.16 -20.83
N ALA A 348 14.38 12.25 -20.87
CA ALA A 348 15.28 12.12 -22.01
C ALA A 348 14.48 11.61 -23.23
N GLU A 349 14.80 12.11 -24.41
CA GLU A 349 14.25 11.56 -25.65
C GLU A 349 14.67 10.10 -25.77
N GLU A 350 13.69 9.20 -25.97
CA GLU A 350 14.01 7.81 -26.34
C GLU A 350 14.77 7.86 -27.67
N SER A 351 16.03 7.48 -27.67
CA SER A 351 16.80 7.36 -28.92
C SER A 351 16.00 6.48 -29.89
N SER A 352 15.77 6.99 -31.09
CA SER A 352 14.88 6.48 -32.15
C SER A 352 15.19 5.04 -32.66
N VAL A 353 16.07 4.31 -31.98
CA VAL A 353 16.44 2.93 -32.30
C VAL A 353 15.30 1.93 -31.98
N ALA A 354 14.46 2.23 -30.96
CA ALA A 354 13.32 1.35 -30.64
C ALA A 354 12.11 1.57 -31.58
N SER A 355 11.97 2.77 -32.17
CA SER A 355 10.90 3.05 -33.14
C SER A 355 11.15 2.43 -34.51
N ARG A 356 12.40 2.21 -34.90
CA ARG A 356 12.76 1.52 -36.15
C ARG A 356 12.46 0.02 -36.12
N ARG A 357 12.56 -0.65 -34.96
CA ARG A 357 12.22 -2.08 -34.85
C ARG A 357 10.71 -2.37 -34.93
N ARG A 358 9.84 -1.42 -34.55
CA ARG A 358 8.38 -1.58 -34.70
C ARG A 358 7.88 -1.30 -36.12
N ARG A 359 8.58 -0.48 -36.92
CA ARG A 359 8.21 -0.21 -38.32
C ARG A 359 8.68 -1.29 -39.29
N SER A 360 9.76 -2.03 -38.99
CA SER A 360 10.26 -3.11 -39.85
C SER A 360 9.47 -4.42 -39.75
N THR A 361 8.68 -4.62 -38.66
CA THR A 361 7.81 -5.80 -38.51
C THR A 361 6.44 -5.66 -39.14
N THR A 362 6.04 -4.44 -39.56
CA THR A 362 4.74 -4.19 -40.22
C THR A 362 4.82 -4.14 -41.74
N GLN A 363 6.03 -4.05 -42.32
CA GLN A 363 6.21 -4.04 -43.78
C GLN A 363 6.56 -5.41 -44.42
N GLY A 364 6.64 -6.48 -43.63
CA GLY A 364 6.99 -7.83 -44.09
C GLY A 364 5.80 -8.77 -44.34
N ARG A 365 4.55 -8.28 -44.39
CA ARG A 365 3.37 -9.12 -44.67
C ARG A 365 2.44 -8.52 -45.73
N SER A 366 2.96 -8.14 -46.86
CA SER A 366 2.16 -7.92 -48.07
C SER A 366 3.00 -8.24 -49.27
N GLY A 367 2.95 -9.51 -49.68
CA GLY A 367 3.60 -9.95 -50.91
C GLY A 367 3.71 -11.48 -50.94
N SER A 368 2.62 -12.16 -51.33
CA SER A 368 2.59 -13.26 -52.29
C SER A 368 1.24 -13.96 -52.25
N ALA A 369 0.57 -13.82 -53.41
CA ALA A 369 -0.47 -14.66 -54.02
C ALA A 369 -1.80 -14.83 -53.28
#